data_86ee347e413ea4f6d003343cb1205be0
#
_entry.id   86ee347e413ea4f6d003343cb1205be0
#
_cell.length_a   1.000
_cell.length_b   1.000
_cell.length_c   1.000
_cell.angle_alpha   90.00
_cell.angle_beta   90.00
_cell.angle_gamma   90.00
#
_symmetry.space_group_name_H-M   'P 1'
#
loop_
_entity.id
_entity.type
_entity.pdbx_description
1 polymer ?
#
loop_
_entity_poly.entity_id
_entity_poly.type
_entity_poly.pdbx_seq_one_letter_code
_entity_poly.pdbx_strand_id
1 'polypeptide(L)'
;MDTESAIYDIVTDDVARQEGFYDFKLLKITSNAVLYRASKAGKHFLVKTIKDNSELQLRMLLREYELSIGCDHPHIVHIYTIEEHLPVGVGIVMEFVDGCTLADYLKRPLAKAERERVFEELLSAVGYLHKRGVVHNDLKPENILITNLDNTLKIIDFGLADSDAEFVLCRLGCTPRYASPELRERGRVDARSDIYSIGVLMHDIFGGKHRHIARRCMRQLPDDRYENIAALQRVWHSRNRVWRAMLIIVAVLLFVSPMVSLWRMKVSEAEVVDVRTELLATIEREVNAIYEAAADSVSRAPYREFADNHINHFSLRLAAYMNEYIITIEDAELNAIAVNAYVLQVNRCCESLMEAASLLESIRSANFSAEERDFYNALLKTQKPYLPYSGE
;
A
#
# COMPACT_ATOMS: atom_id res chain seq x y z
N MET A 1 -12.49 -35.70 -58.34
CA MET A 1 -12.43 -34.74 -57.19
C MET A 1 -11.01 -34.24 -57.12
N ASP A 2 -10.80 -33.03 -57.64
CA ASP A 2 -9.45 -32.51 -57.90
C ASP A 2 -8.72 -32.20 -56.62
N THR A 3 -7.56 -32.78 -56.47
CA THR A 3 -6.63 -32.55 -55.34
C THR A 3 -6.25 -31.06 -55.23
N GLU A 4 -6.26 -30.30 -56.31
CA GLU A 4 -6.03 -28.85 -56.33
C GLU A 4 -7.12 -28.06 -55.61
N SER A 5 -8.41 -28.44 -55.80
CA SER A 5 -9.55 -27.80 -55.11
C SER A 5 -9.47 -28.03 -53.61
N ALA A 6 -9.12 -29.24 -53.14
CA ALA A 6 -8.99 -29.56 -51.74
C ALA A 6 -7.80 -28.83 -51.06
N ILE A 7 -6.69 -28.62 -51.78
CA ILE A 7 -5.53 -27.87 -51.29
C ILE A 7 -5.88 -26.38 -51.23
N TYR A 8 -6.63 -25.85 -52.21
CA TYR A 8 -7.06 -24.44 -52.20
C TYR A 8 -8.01 -24.13 -51.03
N ASP A 9 -8.94 -25.04 -50.74
CA ASP A 9 -9.87 -24.92 -49.63
C ASP A 9 -9.15 -25.01 -48.28
N ILE A 10 -8.12 -25.86 -48.13
CA ILE A 10 -7.30 -25.96 -46.92
C ILE A 10 -6.45 -24.70 -46.72
N VAL A 11 -5.83 -24.17 -47.79
CA VAL A 11 -5.00 -22.97 -47.74
C VAL A 11 -5.84 -21.73 -47.47
N THR A 12 -7.03 -21.62 -48.06
CA THR A 12 -7.94 -20.49 -47.80
C THR A 12 -8.52 -20.55 -46.39
N ASP A 13 -8.83 -21.74 -45.85
CA ASP A 13 -9.28 -21.91 -44.47
C ASP A 13 -8.17 -21.56 -43.44
N ASP A 14 -6.92 -21.94 -43.70
CA ASP A 14 -5.78 -21.60 -42.87
C ASP A 14 -5.41 -20.10 -42.95
N VAL A 15 -5.54 -19.47 -44.11
CA VAL A 15 -5.36 -18.01 -44.29
C VAL A 15 -6.48 -17.24 -43.59
N ALA A 16 -7.74 -17.67 -43.75
CA ALA A 16 -8.87 -17.08 -43.05
C ALA A 16 -8.78 -17.21 -41.54
N ARG A 17 -8.20 -18.33 -41.02
CA ARG A 17 -7.89 -18.53 -39.60
C ARG A 17 -6.75 -17.63 -39.11
N GLN A 18 -5.84 -17.18 -39.98
CA GLN A 18 -4.78 -16.23 -39.61
C GLN A 18 -5.27 -14.77 -39.57
N GLU A 19 -6.28 -14.40 -40.33
CA GLU A 19 -6.79 -13.02 -40.42
C GLU A 19 -7.90 -12.69 -39.42
N GLY A 20 -8.68 -13.67 -38.94
CA GLY A 20 -9.84 -13.49 -38.08
C GLY A 20 -9.70 -14.14 -36.69
N PHE A 21 -10.66 -13.82 -35.82
CA PHE A 21 -10.84 -14.56 -34.58
C PHE A 21 -11.63 -15.87 -34.84
N TYR A 22 -11.16 -16.96 -34.22
CA TYR A 22 -11.77 -18.31 -34.36
C TYR A 22 -11.79 -19.03 -33.00
N ASP A 23 -12.35 -20.25 -32.94
CA ASP A 23 -12.45 -21.13 -31.76
C ASP A 23 -13.08 -20.41 -30.54
N PHE A 24 -14.23 -19.78 -30.77
CA PHE A 24 -14.97 -19.12 -29.70
C PHE A 24 -15.51 -20.14 -28.70
N LYS A 25 -14.96 -20.15 -27.47
CA LYS A 25 -15.43 -20.99 -26.37
C LYS A 25 -16.08 -20.14 -25.30
N LEU A 26 -17.34 -20.44 -24.99
CA LEU A 26 -18.05 -19.77 -23.91
C LEU A 26 -17.35 -20.05 -22.58
N LEU A 27 -16.97 -18.98 -21.86
CA LEU A 27 -16.38 -19.07 -20.53
C LEU A 27 -17.39 -18.77 -19.43
N LYS A 28 -18.16 -17.70 -19.59
CA LYS A 28 -19.08 -17.24 -18.53
C LYS A 28 -20.19 -16.38 -19.12
N ILE A 29 -21.38 -16.51 -18.55
CA ILE A 29 -22.50 -15.59 -18.76
C ILE A 29 -22.71 -14.84 -17.46
N THR A 30 -22.69 -13.51 -17.52
CA THR A 30 -22.98 -12.61 -16.38
C THR A 30 -24.37 -12.00 -16.55
N SER A 31 -24.77 -11.10 -15.66
CA SER A 31 -26.03 -10.34 -15.82
C SER A 31 -26.06 -9.51 -17.10
N ASN A 32 -24.92 -8.92 -17.49
CA ASN A 32 -24.85 -7.89 -18.53
C ASN A 32 -23.94 -8.24 -19.70
N ALA A 33 -23.14 -9.30 -19.61
CA ALA A 33 -22.18 -9.67 -20.64
C ALA A 33 -22.02 -11.17 -20.79
N VAL A 34 -21.54 -11.58 -21.96
CA VAL A 34 -21.10 -12.94 -22.26
C VAL A 34 -19.61 -12.92 -22.56
N LEU A 35 -18.86 -13.79 -21.92
CA LEU A 35 -17.41 -13.87 -22.04
C LEU A 35 -17.03 -15.12 -22.84
N TYR A 36 -16.26 -14.92 -23.89
CA TYR A 36 -15.71 -15.98 -24.72
C TYR A 36 -14.19 -15.96 -24.70
N ARG A 37 -13.57 -17.15 -24.74
CA ARG A 37 -12.20 -17.27 -25.18
C ARG A 37 -12.21 -17.43 -26.69
N ALA A 38 -11.46 -16.61 -27.40
CA ALA A 38 -11.24 -16.75 -28.84
C ALA A 38 -9.75 -16.91 -29.14
N SER A 39 -9.43 -17.41 -30.32
CA SER A 39 -8.05 -17.57 -30.78
C SER A 39 -7.81 -16.72 -32.03
N LYS A 40 -6.60 -16.14 -32.17
CA LYS A 40 -6.13 -15.46 -33.38
C LYS A 40 -4.61 -15.61 -33.47
N ALA A 41 -4.10 -16.05 -34.62
CA ALA A 41 -2.68 -16.26 -34.85
C ALA A 41 -1.98 -17.08 -33.73
N GLY A 42 -2.64 -18.16 -33.28
CA GLY A 42 -2.12 -19.05 -32.24
C GLY A 42 -2.13 -18.50 -30.81
N LYS A 43 -2.67 -17.30 -30.60
CA LYS A 43 -2.82 -16.68 -29.26
C LYS A 43 -4.28 -16.71 -28.81
N HIS A 44 -4.48 -16.74 -27.49
CA HIS A 44 -5.79 -16.65 -26.89
C HIS A 44 -6.13 -15.21 -26.48
N PHE A 45 -7.39 -14.86 -26.65
CA PHE A 45 -7.98 -13.57 -26.31
C PHE A 45 -9.26 -13.79 -25.51
N LEU A 46 -9.59 -12.86 -24.64
CA LEU A 46 -10.90 -12.76 -24.03
C LEU A 46 -11.76 -11.81 -24.87
N VAL A 47 -12.96 -12.24 -25.22
CA VAL A 47 -13.94 -11.42 -25.93
C VAL A 47 -15.15 -11.25 -25.02
N LYS A 48 -15.43 -10.00 -24.67
CA LYS A 48 -16.59 -9.60 -23.85
C LYS A 48 -17.65 -9.02 -24.76
N THR A 49 -18.80 -9.69 -24.87
CA THR A 49 -19.92 -9.28 -25.71
C THR A 49 -21.14 -8.93 -24.85
N ILE A 50 -22.12 -8.25 -25.45
CA ILE A 50 -23.41 -7.96 -24.83
C ILE A 50 -24.30 -9.22 -24.84
N LYS A 51 -25.16 -9.33 -23.83
CA LYS A 51 -26.08 -10.48 -23.71
C LYS A 51 -27.31 -10.33 -24.59
N ASP A 52 -27.81 -9.14 -24.72
CA ASP A 52 -28.89 -8.79 -25.63
C ASP A 52 -28.47 -7.58 -26.47
N ASN A 53 -29.09 -7.41 -27.65
CA ASN A 53 -28.77 -6.32 -28.56
C ASN A 53 -29.48 -5.00 -28.15
N SER A 54 -29.71 -4.76 -26.88
CA SER A 54 -30.28 -3.50 -26.41
C SER A 54 -29.32 -2.34 -26.61
N GLU A 55 -29.86 -1.21 -27.05
CA GLU A 55 -29.06 0.01 -27.23
C GLU A 55 -28.33 0.42 -25.94
N LEU A 56 -28.93 0.16 -24.77
CA LEU A 56 -28.34 0.43 -23.48
C LEU A 56 -27.08 -0.42 -23.24
N GLN A 57 -27.14 -1.74 -23.47
CA GLN A 57 -25.96 -2.61 -23.29
C GLN A 57 -24.85 -2.28 -24.27
N LEU A 58 -25.18 -1.92 -25.50
CA LEU A 58 -24.20 -1.48 -26.49
C LEU A 58 -23.50 -0.17 -26.06
N ARG A 59 -24.26 0.83 -25.61
CA ARG A 59 -23.66 2.09 -25.06
C ARG A 59 -22.74 1.83 -23.88
N MET A 60 -23.12 0.93 -22.98
CA MET A 60 -22.30 0.54 -21.84
C MET A 60 -21.01 -0.15 -22.27
N LEU A 61 -21.07 -1.07 -23.23
CA LEU A 61 -19.89 -1.74 -23.78
C LEU A 61 -18.94 -0.73 -24.45
N LEU A 62 -19.48 0.19 -25.25
CA LEU A 62 -18.68 1.25 -25.90
C LEU A 62 -18.03 2.16 -24.85
N ARG A 63 -18.76 2.53 -23.81
CA ARG A 63 -18.22 3.37 -22.74
C ARG A 63 -17.12 2.67 -21.95
N GLU A 64 -17.31 1.38 -21.62
CA GLU A 64 -16.26 0.56 -21.00
C GLU A 64 -15.00 0.52 -21.87
N TYR A 65 -15.17 0.34 -23.18
CA TYR A 65 -14.05 0.38 -24.12
C TYR A 65 -13.33 1.73 -24.13
N GLU A 66 -14.06 2.86 -24.23
CA GLU A 66 -13.48 4.21 -24.22
C GLU A 66 -12.65 4.49 -22.96
N LEU A 67 -13.13 4.06 -21.79
CA LEU A 67 -12.44 4.28 -20.53
C LEU A 67 -11.18 3.42 -20.38
N SER A 68 -11.16 2.25 -21.02
CA SER A 68 -10.14 1.23 -20.79
C SER A 68 -9.10 1.11 -21.90
N ILE A 69 -9.41 1.48 -23.15
CA ILE A 69 -8.51 1.28 -24.31
C ILE A 69 -7.14 1.94 -24.14
N GLY A 70 -7.06 3.06 -23.44
CA GLY A 70 -5.79 3.74 -23.23
C GLY A 70 -5.05 3.29 -21.97
N CYS A 71 -5.55 2.29 -21.25
CA CYS A 71 -4.91 1.81 -20.01
C CYS A 71 -3.79 0.82 -20.34
N ASP A 72 -2.55 1.23 -20.11
CA ASP A 72 -1.36 0.39 -20.24
C ASP A 72 -0.64 0.32 -18.89
N HIS A 73 -0.85 -0.79 -18.18
CA HIS A 73 -0.28 -1.03 -16.87
C HIS A 73 -0.16 -2.53 -16.60
N PRO A 74 0.95 -3.03 -16.03
CA PRO A 74 1.18 -4.47 -15.84
C PRO A 74 0.10 -5.18 -15.02
N HIS A 75 -0.57 -4.45 -14.11
CA HIS A 75 -1.61 -4.99 -13.23
C HIS A 75 -3.04 -4.62 -13.66
N ILE A 76 -3.24 -4.28 -14.92
CA ILE A 76 -4.54 -4.04 -15.54
C ILE A 76 -4.61 -4.90 -16.80
N VAL A 77 -5.78 -5.49 -17.08
CA VAL A 77 -5.99 -6.23 -18.31
C VAL A 77 -5.81 -5.31 -19.51
N HIS A 78 -5.06 -5.76 -20.51
CA HIS A 78 -4.85 -4.97 -21.71
C HIS A 78 -6.05 -5.13 -22.66
N ILE A 79 -6.62 -4.00 -23.11
CA ILE A 79 -7.68 -3.95 -24.12
C ILE A 79 -7.04 -3.70 -25.48
N TYR A 80 -7.33 -4.53 -26.45
CA TYR A 80 -6.75 -4.41 -27.79
C TYR A 80 -7.64 -3.59 -28.73
N THR A 81 -8.91 -3.95 -28.83
CA THR A 81 -9.85 -3.35 -29.77
C THR A 81 -11.30 -3.65 -29.41
N ILE A 82 -12.23 -2.99 -30.07
CA ILE A 82 -13.62 -3.41 -30.16
C ILE A 82 -13.87 -3.88 -31.58
N GLU A 83 -14.52 -5.03 -31.74
CA GLU A 83 -14.82 -5.65 -33.01
C GLU A 83 -16.34 -5.73 -33.18
N GLU A 84 -16.85 -5.22 -34.29
CA GLU A 84 -18.30 -5.15 -34.57
C GLU A 84 -18.84 -6.42 -35.24
N HIS A 85 -18.00 -7.14 -35.98
CA HIS A 85 -18.40 -8.26 -36.82
C HIS A 85 -17.88 -9.61 -36.38
N LEU A 86 -17.83 -9.86 -35.08
CA LEU A 86 -17.46 -11.17 -34.54
C LEU A 86 -18.63 -12.17 -34.73
N PRO A 87 -18.36 -13.48 -34.84
CA PRO A 87 -19.42 -14.52 -34.90
C PRO A 87 -20.34 -14.47 -33.67
N VAL A 88 -19.92 -13.87 -32.58
CA VAL A 88 -20.64 -13.72 -31.30
C VAL A 88 -21.23 -12.32 -31.11
N GLY A 89 -21.22 -11.46 -32.16
CA GLY A 89 -21.70 -10.08 -32.11
C GLY A 89 -20.61 -9.07 -31.80
N VAL A 90 -21.00 -7.83 -31.48
CA VAL A 90 -20.08 -6.77 -31.07
C VAL A 90 -19.39 -7.15 -29.75
N GLY A 91 -18.06 -6.99 -29.70
CA GLY A 91 -17.31 -7.35 -28.49
C GLY A 91 -16.01 -6.61 -28.31
N ILE A 92 -15.64 -6.39 -27.05
CA ILE A 92 -14.32 -5.91 -26.66
C ILE A 92 -13.36 -7.10 -26.66
N VAL A 93 -12.27 -6.98 -27.40
CA VAL A 93 -11.19 -7.95 -27.44
C VAL A 93 -10.09 -7.51 -26.47
N MET A 94 -9.76 -8.38 -25.54
CA MET A 94 -8.79 -8.09 -24.50
C MET A 94 -7.84 -9.26 -24.21
N GLU A 95 -6.82 -9.00 -23.44
CA GLU A 95 -5.86 -10.00 -22.95
C GLU A 95 -6.59 -11.17 -22.28
N PHE A 96 -6.28 -12.38 -22.71
CA PHE A 96 -6.71 -13.57 -22.00
C PHE A 96 -5.75 -13.84 -20.83
N VAL A 97 -6.23 -13.66 -19.62
CA VAL A 97 -5.45 -13.89 -18.41
C VAL A 97 -5.67 -15.34 -17.96
N ASP A 98 -4.63 -16.17 -18.10
CA ASP A 98 -4.61 -17.51 -17.50
C ASP A 98 -4.34 -17.39 -16.00
N GLY A 99 -5.37 -17.56 -15.20
CA GLY A 99 -5.30 -17.35 -13.75
C GLY A 99 -6.59 -17.71 -13.02
N CYS A 100 -6.61 -17.43 -11.74
CA CYS A 100 -7.78 -17.57 -10.90
C CYS A 100 -8.20 -16.23 -10.29
N THR A 101 -9.45 -16.14 -9.81
CA THR A 101 -9.91 -14.94 -9.12
C THR A 101 -9.17 -14.75 -7.80
N LEU A 102 -9.06 -13.50 -7.34
CA LEU A 102 -8.52 -13.21 -6.00
C LEU A 102 -9.33 -13.94 -4.92
N ALA A 103 -10.65 -14.12 -5.12
CA ALA A 103 -11.50 -14.88 -4.21
C ALA A 103 -11.01 -16.35 -4.06
N ASP A 104 -10.68 -16.99 -5.17
CA ASP A 104 -10.16 -18.36 -5.17
C ASP A 104 -8.70 -18.42 -4.68
N TYR A 105 -7.89 -17.43 -5.06
CA TYR A 105 -6.51 -17.32 -4.62
C TYR A 105 -6.38 -17.22 -3.10
N LEU A 106 -7.27 -16.47 -2.44
CA LEU A 106 -7.28 -16.28 -0.99
C LEU A 106 -7.75 -17.53 -0.20
N LYS A 107 -8.37 -18.53 -0.84
CA LYS A 107 -8.75 -19.80 -0.18
C LYS A 107 -7.55 -20.63 0.23
N ARG A 108 -6.40 -20.46 -0.45
CA ARG A 108 -5.16 -21.16 -0.12
C ARG A 108 -4.36 -20.41 0.96
N PRO A 109 -3.52 -21.10 1.74
CA PRO A 109 -2.61 -20.44 2.68
C PRO A 109 -1.58 -19.62 1.89
N LEU A 110 -1.53 -18.31 2.15
CA LEU A 110 -0.60 -17.39 1.50
C LEU A 110 0.44 -16.90 2.51
N ALA A 111 1.71 -16.84 2.09
CA ALA A 111 2.77 -16.20 2.85
C ALA A 111 2.49 -14.69 3.01
N LYS A 112 3.07 -14.10 4.05
CA LYS A 112 2.92 -12.63 4.29
C LYS A 112 3.40 -11.82 3.09
N ALA A 113 4.54 -12.20 2.51
CA ALA A 113 5.12 -11.49 1.36
C ALA A 113 4.21 -11.55 0.12
N GLU A 114 3.53 -12.67 -0.13
CA GLU A 114 2.57 -12.80 -1.23
C GLU A 114 1.37 -11.87 -1.05
N ARG A 115 0.82 -11.80 0.18
CA ARG A 115 -0.29 -10.89 0.51
C ARG A 115 0.10 -9.43 0.34
N GLU A 116 1.30 -9.06 0.79
CA GLU A 116 1.84 -7.70 0.67
C GLU A 116 2.06 -7.34 -0.81
N ARG A 117 2.64 -8.24 -1.61
CA ARG A 117 2.82 -8.05 -3.05
C ARG A 117 1.49 -7.83 -3.78
N VAL A 118 0.52 -8.73 -3.60
CA VAL A 118 -0.82 -8.61 -4.21
C VAL A 118 -1.47 -7.28 -3.86
N PHE A 119 -1.33 -6.84 -2.61
CA PHE A 119 -1.89 -5.56 -2.18
C PHE A 119 -1.16 -4.35 -2.80
N GLU A 120 0.15 -4.40 -2.91
CA GLU A 120 0.96 -3.34 -3.56
C GLU A 120 0.66 -3.24 -5.04
N GLU A 121 0.51 -4.37 -5.74
CA GLU A 121 0.10 -4.43 -7.14
C GLU A 121 -1.30 -3.83 -7.35
N LEU A 122 -2.25 -4.14 -6.45
CA LEU A 122 -3.59 -3.53 -6.44
C LEU A 122 -3.52 -2.00 -6.28
N LEU A 123 -2.75 -1.51 -5.30
CA LEU A 123 -2.58 -0.07 -5.10
C LEU A 123 -1.91 0.62 -6.29
N SER A 124 -0.97 -0.06 -6.95
CA SER A 124 -0.31 0.44 -8.16
C SER A 124 -1.30 0.60 -9.31
N ALA A 125 -2.12 -0.42 -9.56
CA ALA A 125 -3.12 -0.43 -10.62
C ALA A 125 -4.20 0.66 -10.41
N VAL A 126 -4.79 0.71 -9.20
CA VAL A 126 -5.84 1.71 -8.90
C VAL A 126 -5.26 3.12 -8.89
N GLY A 127 -4.03 3.30 -8.38
CA GLY A 127 -3.34 4.59 -8.44
C GLY A 127 -3.08 5.06 -9.87
N TYR A 128 -2.82 4.15 -10.80
CA TYR A 128 -2.69 4.46 -12.22
C TYR A 128 -4.04 4.90 -12.82
N LEU A 129 -5.14 4.17 -12.54
CA LEU A 129 -6.48 4.53 -13.02
C LEU A 129 -6.90 5.93 -12.53
N HIS A 130 -6.72 6.22 -11.25
CA HIS A 130 -7.08 7.51 -10.67
C HIS A 130 -6.30 8.67 -11.27
N LYS A 131 -5.01 8.48 -11.60
CA LYS A 131 -4.20 9.51 -12.32
C LYS A 131 -4.75 9.81 -13.71
N ARG A 132 -5.47 8.88 -14.32
CA ARG A 132 -6.14 9.06 -15.62
C ARG A 132 -7.59 9.56 -15.48
N GLY A 133 -8.03 9.84 -14.25
CA GLY A 133 -9.40 10.27 -13.97
C GLY A 133 -10.43 9.14 -14.03
N VAL A 134 -9.99 7.87 -14.05
CA VAL A 134 -10.88 6.70 -14.07
C VAL A 134 -11.07 6.19 -12.65
N VAL A 135 -12.32 6.11 -12.19
CA VAL A 135 -12.73 5.49 -10.93
C VAL A 135 -13.36 4.15 -11.27
N HIS A 136 -12.91 3.06 -10.64
CA HIS A 136 -13.31 1.70 -11.03
C HIS A 136 -14.73 1.33 -10.56
N ASN A 137 -15.10 1.71 -9.33
CA ASN A 137 -16.41 1.54 -8.68
C ASN A 137 -16.88 0.10 -8.40
N ASP A 138 -16.25 -0.93 -8.99
CA ASP A 138 -16.60 -2.35 -8.75
C ASP A 138 -15.36 -3.19 -8.39
N LEU A 139 -14.49 -2.64 -7.54
CA LEU A 139 -13.34 -3.38 -7.02
C LEU A 139 -13.81 -4.46 -6.04
N LYS A 140 -13.72 -5.72 -6.46
CA LYS A 140 -14.07 -6.92 -5.68
C LYS A 140 -13.17 -8.09 -6.08
N PRO A 141 -13.06 -9.14 -5.26
CA PRO A 141 -12.17 -10.28 -5.56
C PRO A 141 -12.46 -10.98 -6.88
N GLU A 142 -13.71 -10.93 -7.38
CA GLU A 142 -14.12 -11.54 -8.65
C GLU A 142 -13.61 -10.76 -9.87
N ASN A 143 -13.35 -9.45 -9.72
CA ASN A 143 -12.83 -8.57 -10.76
C ASN A 143 -11.31 -8.40 -10.71
N ILE A 144 -10.64 -9.22 -9.91
CA ILE A 144 -9.19 -9.25 -9.77
C ILE A 144 -8.74 -10.68 -10.06
N LEU A 145 -7.89 -10.86 -11.06
CA LEU A 145 -7.27 -12.14 -11.37
C LEU A 145 -5.84 -12.19 -10.87
N ILE A 146 -5.39 -13.38 -10.52
CA ILE A 146 -3.99 -13.67 -10.23
C ILE A 146 -3.53 -14.69 -11.26
N THR A 147 -2.51 -14.35 -12.02
CA THR A 147 -1.96 -15.19 -13.09
C THR A 147 -1.37 -16.50 -12.53
N ASN A 148 -1.47 -17.58 -13.29
CA ASN A 148 -0.92 -18.88 -12.90
C ASN A 148 0.61 -18.94 -13.05
N LEU A 149 1.18 -18.16 -13.97
CA LEU A 149 2.61 -18.23 -14.30
C LEU A 149 3.49 -17.58 -13.22
N ASP A 150 3.19 -16.35 -12.85
CA ASP A 150 4.04 -15.49 -11.99
C ASP A 150 3.29 -14.94 -10.78
N ASN A 151 2.04 -15.33 -10.59
CA ASN A 151 1.11 -14.85 -9.58
C ASN A 151 0.92 -13.32 -9.59
N THR A 152 1.02 -12.69 -10.75
CA THR A 152 0.80 -11.26 -10.93
C THR A 152 -0.69 -10.92 -10.89
N LEU A 153 -1.03 -9.83 -10.19
CA LEU A 153 -2.40 -9.30 -10.14
C LEU A 153 -2.76 -8.61 -11.45
N LYS A 154 -3.99 -8.85 -11.94
CA LYS A 154 -4.61 -8.15 -13.05
C LYS A 154 -6.02 -7.70 -12.67
N ILE A 155 -6.30 -6.40 -12.70
CA ILE A 155 -7.66 -5.86 -12.60
C ILE A 155 -8.34 -6.07 -13.94
N ILE A 156 -9.55 -6.61 -13.90
CA ILE A 156 -10.42 -6.83 -15.04
C ILE A 156 -11.74 -6.11 -14.83
N ASP A 157 -12.46 -5.84 -15.91
CA ASP A 157 -13.82 -5.31 -15.87
C ASP A 157 -13.96 -3.84 -15.41
N PHE A 158 -14.18 -2.95 -16.38
CA PHE A 158 -14.39 -1.51 -16.19
C PHE A 158 -15.88 -1.12 -16.36
N GLY A 159 -16.79 -2.09 -16.32
CA GLY A 159 -18.20 -1.90 -16.65
C GLY A 159 -18.96 -0.90 -15.77
N LEU A 160 -18.39 -0.52 -14.63
CA LEU A 160 -18.99 0.46 -13.71
C LEU A 160 -18.11 1.71 -13.52
N ALA A 161 -17.13 1.93 -14.41
CA ALA A 161 -16.19 3.05 -14.27
C ALA A 161 -16.80 4.42 -14.63
N ASP A 162 -18.07 4.50 -15.02
CA ASP A 162 -18.77 5.74 -15.35
C ASP A 162 -19.95 6.00 -14.39
N SER A 163 -19.98 7.21 -13.81
CA SER A 163 -21.02 7.65 -12.88
C SER A 163 -22.44 7.66 -13.47
N ASP A 164 -22.58 7.86 -14.78
CA ASP A 164 -23.89 7.93 -15.43
C ASP A 164 -24.47 6.53 -15.72
N ALA A 165 -23.64 5.53 -16.01
CA ALA A 165 -24.04 4.14 -16.16
C ALA A 165 -24.34 3.45 -14.81
N GLU A 166 -23.74 3.91 -13.71
CA GLU A 166 -23.96 3.43 -12.34
C GLU A 166 -25.42 3.44 -11.92
N PHE A 167 -26.18 4.43 -12.37
CA PHE A 167 -27.56 4.61 -11.98
C PHE A 167 -28.46 3.42 -12.33
N VAL A 168 -28.14 2.71 -13.39
CA VAL A 168 -28.90 1.57 -13.90
C VAL A 168 -28.36 0.24 -13.36
N LEU A 169 -27.05 0.13 -13.18
CA LEU A 169 -26.35 -1.13 -12.87
C LEU A 169 -26.24 -1.48 -11.40
N CYS A 170 -26.19 -0.50 -10.50
CA CYS A 170 -26.26 -0.76 -9.06
C CYS A 170 -27.54 -1.53 -8.65
N ARG A 171 -28.57 -1.50 -9.47
CA ARG A 171 -29.78 -2.34 -9.27
C ARG A 171 -29.59 -3.80 -9.64
N LEU A 172 -28.59 -4.13 -10.46
CA LEU A 172 -28.48 -5.43 -11.14
C LEU A 172 -27.28 -6.28 -10.72
N GLY A 173 -26.30 -5.80 -9.97
CA GLY A 173 -25.14 -6.64 -9.73
C GLY A 173 -23.98 -6.19 -8.85
N CYS A 174 -24.01 -5.04 -8.18
CA CYS A 174 -22.91 -4.75 -7.27
C CYS A 174 -23.00 -5.64 -6.03
N THR A 175 -21.86 -6.19 -5.60
CA THR A 175 -21.77 -6.94 -4.35
C THR A 175 -21.79 -5.92 -3.20
N PRO A 176 -22.87 -5.85 -2.38
CA PRO A 176 -23.07 -4.75 -1.42
C PRO A 176 -21.93 -4.56 -0.42
N ARG A 177 -21.13 -5.60 -0.20
CA ARG A 177 -20.01 -5.62 0.75
C ARG A 177 -18.87 -4.69 0.32
N TYR A 178 -18.56 -4.62 -0.97
CA TYR A 178 -17.42 -3.84 -1.51
C TYR A 178 -17.83 -2.45 -1.97
N ALA A 179 -19.11 -2.23 -2.23
CA ALA A 179 -19.64 -0.94 -2.65
C ALA A 179 -19.59 0.07 -1.49
N SER A 180 -19.06 1.26 -1.77
CA SER A 180 -19.00 2.35 -0.80
C SER A 180 -20.41 2.84 -0.40
N PRO A 181 -20.57 3.48 0.77
CA PRO A 181 -21.87 4.02 1.20
C PRO A 181 -22.49 4.97 0.19
N GLU A 182 -21.71 5.94 -0.33
CA GLU A 182 -22.17 6.90 -1.32
C GLU A 182 -22.60 6.24 -2.62
N LEU A 183 -21.92 5.16 -3.05
CA LEU A 183 -22.32 4.40 -4.22
C LEU A 183 -23.65 3.68 -4.00
N ARG A 184 -23.89 3.11 -2.81
CA ARG A 184 -25.14 2.46 -2.43
C ARG A 184 -26.29 3.45 -2.25
N GLU A 185 -26.01 4.64 -1.72
CA GLU A 185 -26.97 5.69 -1.40
C GLU A 185 -27.20 6.67 -2.56
N ARG A 186 -26.56 6.43 -3.71
CA ARG A 186 -26.63 7.27 -4.92
C ARG A 186 -26.13 8.70 -4.69
N GLY A 187 -25.12 8.84 -3.86
CA GLY A 187 -24.40 10.08 -3.66
C GLY A 187 -23.40 10.37 -4.78
N ARG A 188 -22.67 11.46 -4.63
CA ARG A 188 -21.58 11.79 -5.54
C ARG A 188 -20.41 10.82 -5.33
N VAL A 189 -20.06 10.09 -6.37
CA VAL A 189 -18.96 9.11 -6.38
C VAL A 189 -17.68 9.77 -6.88
N ASP A 190 -16.56 9.48 -6.25
CA ASP A 190 -15.22 9.89 -6.67
C ASP A 190 -14.19 8.79 -6.37
N ALA A 191 -12.91 9.07 -6.61
CA ALA A 191 -11.80 8.14 -6.40
C ALA A 191 -11.76 7.52 -4.98
N ARG A 192 -12.38 8.16 -3.98
CA ARG A 192 -12.44 7.66 -2.61
C ARG A 192 -13.45 6.52 -2.42
N SER A 193 -14.32 6.29 -3.39
CA SER A 193 -15.17 5.09 -3.45
C SER A 193 -14.33 3.83 -3.66
N ASP A 194 -13.34 3.87 -4.55
CA ASP A 194 -12.39 2.76 -4.71
C ASP A 194 -11.54 2.55 -3.45
N ILE A 195 -11.19 3.62 -2.74
CA ILE A 195 -10.46 3.51 -1.45
C ILE A 195 -11.28 2.73 -0.41
N TYR A 196 -12.60 2.91 -0.39
CA TYR A 196 -13.48 2.10 0.46
C TYR A 196 -13.40 0.61 0.10
N SER A 197 -13.54 0.28 -1.18
CA SER A 197 -13.44 -1.09 -1.69
C SER A 197 -12.07 -1.72 -1.37
N ILE A 198 -10.98 -0.96 -1.52
CA ILE A 198 -9.63 -1.36 -1.13
C ILE A 198 -9.53 -1.65 0.38
N GLY A 199 -10.23 -0.88 1.23
CA GLY A 199 -10.30 -1.15 2.67
C GLY A 199 -10.92 -2.51 2.98
N VAL A 200 -12.00 -2.89 2.27
CA VAL A 200 -12.64 -4.20 2.39
C VAL A 200 -11.71 -5.31 1.87
N LEU A 201 -11.11 -5.11 0.70
CA LEU A 201 -10.13 -6.05 0.12
C LEU A 201 -8.91 -6.24 1.03
N MET A 202 -8.42 -5.18 1.67
CA MET A 202 -7.34 -5.28 2.67
C MET A 202 -7.74 -6.20 3.83
N HIS A 203 -8.98 -6.11 4.30
CA HIS A 203 -9.48 -7.00 5.36
C HIS A 203 -9.48 -8.46 4.88
N ASP A 204 -9.91 -8.72 3.65
CA ASP A 204 -9.94 -10.08 3.09
C ASP A 204 -8.54 -10.65 2.85
N ILE A 205 -7.63 -9.84 2.32
CA ILE A 205 -6.24 -10.25 2.05
C ILE A 205 -5.47 -10.54 3.36
N PHE A 206 -5.64 -9.71 4.39
CA PHE A 206 -4.79 -9.77 5.59
C PHE A 206 -5.47 -10.34 6.83
N GLY A 207 -6.77 -10.68 6.79
CA GLY A 207 -7.48 -11.24 7.94
C GLY A 207 -7.49 -10.32 9.16
N GLY A 208 -7.57 -9.01 8.94
CA GLY A 208 -7.67 -8.01 10.01
C GLY A 208 -6.34 -7.51 10.60
N LYS A 209 -5.18 -7.97 10.12
CA LYS A 209 -3.86 -7.53 10.64
C LYS A 209 -3.60 -6.04 10.48
N HIS A 210 -4.18 -5.37 9.47
CA HIS A 210 -4.01 -3.93 9.21
C HIS A 210 -5.30 -3.14 9.45
N ARG A 211 -6.05 -3.55 10.47
CA ARG A 211 -7.38 -3.06 10.79
C ARG A 211 -7.48 -1.53 10.91
N HIS A 212 -6.45 -0.85 11.40
CA HIS A 212 -6.45 0.61 11.52
C HIS A 212 -6.45 1.31 10.16
N ILE A 213 -5.66 0.83 9.18
CA ILE A 213 -5.65 1.36 7.82
C ILE A 213 -6.97 1.04 7.12
N ALA A 214 -7.41 -0.23 7.19
CA ALA A 214 -8.66 -0.67 6.58
C ALA A 214 -9.87 0.10 7.12
N ARG A 215 -9.95 0.33 8.44
CA ARG A 215 -11.02 1.13 9.06
C ARG A 215 -11.08 2.57 8.56
N ARG A 216 -9.92 3.19 8.34
CA ARG A 216 -9.88 4.53 7.77
C ARG A 216 -10.35 4.54 6.32
N CYS A 217 -9.93 3.56 5.51
CA CYS A 217 -10.46 3.41 4.14
C CYS A 217 -11.99 3.25 4.13
N MET A 218 -12.55 2.51 5.10
CA MET A 218 -13.99 2.18 5.18
C MET A 218 -14.82 3.18 6.00
N ARG A 219 -14.35 4.42 6.21
CA ARG A 219 -15.16 5.46 6.86
C ARG A 219 -16.41 5.76 6.03
N GLN A 220 -17.50 6.11 6.74
CA GLN A 220 -18.78 6.40 6.11
C GLN A 220 -18.66 7.58 5.15
N LEU A 221 -18.11 8.69 5.63
CA LEU A 221 -17.90 9.88 4.82
C LEU A 221 -16.62 9.76 3.99
N PRO A 222 -16.63 10.06 2.69
CA PRO A 222 -15.45 10.07 1.85
C PRO A 222 -14.32 10.98 2.39
N ASP A 223 -14.67 12.11 2.99
CA ASP A 223 -13.71 13.09 3.54
C ASP A 223 -12.90 12.54 4.73
N ASP A 224 -13.43 11.56 5.45
CA ASP A 224 -12.75 10.90 6.57
C ASP A 224 -11.77 9.80 6.11
N ARG A 225 -11.78 9.42 4.84
CA ARG A 225 -10.92 8.41 4.24
C ARG A 225 -9.55 9.01 3.90
N TYR A 226 -8.72 8.22 3.23
CA TYR A 226 -7.53 8.76 2.56
C TYR A 226 -7.96 9.57 1.34
N GLU A 227 -7.30 10.70 1.12
CA GLU A 227 -7.61 11.62 0.02
C GLU A 227 -7.43 10.96 -1.36
N ASN A 228 -6.38 10.15 -1.49
CA ASN A 228 -6.02 9.47 -2.73
C ASN A 228 -5.19 8.21 -2.44
N ILE A 229 -4.93 7.42 -3.48
CA ILE A 229 -4.12 6.19 -3.36
C ILE A 229 -2.69 6.49 -2.90
N ALA A 230 -2.11 7.62 -3.31
CA ALA A 230 -0.75 7.98 -2.89
C ALA A 230 -0.66 8.23 -1.37
N ALA A 231 -1.70 8.81 -0.77
CA ALA A 231 -1.79 8.97 0.69
C ALA A 231 -1.90 7.60 1.40
N LEU A 232 -2.70 6.69 0.87
CA LEU A 232 -2.79 5.32 1.38
C LEU A 232 -1.46 4.56 1.24
N GLN A 233 -0.78 4.66 0.09
CA GLN A 233 0.53 4.05 -0.16
C GLN A 233 1.59 4.57 0.81
N ARG A 234 1.63 5.87 1.10
CA ARG A 234 2.56 6.45 2.07
C ARG A 234 2.40 5.80 3.45
N VAL A 235 1.17 5.68 3.93
CA VAL A 235 0.88 5.03 5.22
C VAL A 235 1.21 3.54 5.18
N TRP A 236 0.90 2.85 4.10
CA TRP A 236 1.25 1.45 3.90
C TRP A 236 2.75 1.19 3.98
N HIS A 237 3.57 2.02 3.32
CA HIS A 237 5.03 1.86 3.30
C HIS A 237 5.72 2.36 4.57
N SER A 238 5.18 3.39 5.26
CA SER A 238 5.79 3.92 6.49
C SER A 238 5.84 2.87 7.60
N ARG A 239 4.85 1.98 7.67
CA ARG A 239 4.79 0.85 8.59
C ARG A 239 6.06 -0.02 8.59
N ASN A 240 6.62 -0.29 7.41
CA ASN A 240 7.80 -1.15 7.27
C ASN A 240 9.11 -0.42 7.62
N ARG A 241 9.15 0.92 7.53
CA ARG A 241 10.34 1.70 7.89
C ARG A 241 10.58 1.72 9.40
N VAL A 242 9.54 1.94 10.18
CA VAL A 242 9.64 1.96 11.65
C VAL A 242 10.12 0.61 12.17
N TRP A 243 9.54 -0.50 11.68
CA TRP A 243 9.99 -1.85 12.07
C TRP A 243 11.41 -2.17 11.62
N ARG A 244 11.83 -1.72 10.42
CA ARG A 244 13.22 -1.90 9.95
C ARG A 244 14.20 -1.05 10.77
N ALA A 245 13.84 0.18 11.11
CA ALA A 245 14.65 1.02 12.00
C ALA A 245 14.77 0.40 13.40
N MET A 246 13.68 -0.09 13.99
CA MET A 246 13.73 -0.82 15.26
C MET A 246 14.58 -2.09 15.18
N LEU A 247 14.49 -2.88 14.11
CA LEU A 247 15.32 -4.07 13.93
C LEU A 247 16.80 -3.72 13.78
N ILE A 248 17.14 -2.62 13.12
CA ILE A 248 18.52 -2.13 13.02
C ILE A 248 19.02 -1.69 14.40
N ILE A 249 18.22 -0.95 15.16
CA ILE A 249 18.56 -0.53 16.52
C ILE A 249 18.77 -1.75 17.43
N VAL A 250 17.86 -2.72 17.39
CA VAL A 250 17.99 -3.97 18.17
C VAL A 250 19.21 -4.78 17.72
N ALA A 251 19.50 -4.87 16.43
CA ALA A 251 20.67 -5.56 15.90
C ALA A 251 21.97 -4.88 16.36
N VAL A 252 22.02 -3.55 16.32
CA VAL A 252 23.17 -2.78 16.84
C VAL A 252 23.34 -3.01 18.34
N LEU A 253 22.24 -2.99 19.12
CA LEU A 253 22.28 -3.25 20.56
C LEU A 253 22.76 -4.69 20.89
N LEU A 254 22.32 -5.69 20.12
CA LEU A 254 22.75 -7.08 20.28
C LEU A 254 24.22 -7.32 19.87
N PHE A 255 24.76 -6.52 18.93
CA PHE A 255 26.18 -6.62 18.52
C PHE A 255 27.11 -5.90 19.49
N VAL A 256 26.68 -4.76 20.05
CA VAL A 256 27.49 -3.96 20.99
C VAL A 256 27.54 -4.58 22.39
N SER A 257 26.44 -5.20 22.85
CA SER A 257 26.35 -5.81 24.20
C SER A 257 27.41 -6.89 24.48
N PRO A 258 27.68 -7.90 23.62
CA PRO A 258 28.69 -8.91 23.87
C PRO A 258 30.14 -8.37 23.80
N MET A 259 30.37 -7.35 22.97
CA MET A 259 31.70 -6.73 22.86
C MET A 259 32.07 -5.98 24.14
N VAL A 260 31.08 -5.31 24.76
CA VAL A 260 31.24 -4.60 26.03
C VAL A 260 31.49 -5.57 27.22
N SER A 261 30.84 -6.74 27.23
CA SER A 261 31.02 -7.75 28.28
C SER A 261 32.40 -8.43 28.24
N LEU A 262 33.01 -8.62 27.08
CA LEU A 262 34.34 -9.22 26.93
C LEU A 262 35.48 -8.26 27.34
N TRP A 263 35.25 -6.95 27.35
CA TRP A 263 36.24 -5.94 27.72
C TRP A 263 36.30 -5.59 29.20
N ARG A 264 35.28 -5.96 29.96
CA ARG A 264 35.10 -5.63 31.38
C ARG A 264 36.19 -6.19 32.33
N MET A 265 37.09 -7.01 31.86
CA MET A 265 37.99 -7.79 32.74
C MET A 265 39.37 -7.18 33.06
N LYS A 266 39.66 -5.94 32.70
CA LYS A 266 41.07 -5.48 32.72
C LYS A 266 41.46 -4.10 33.30
N VAL A 267 40.72 -3.37 34.12
CA VAL A 267 41.23 -2.05 34.68
C VAL A 267 40.85 -1.77 36.15
N SER A 268 41.75 -1.12 36.88
CA SER A 268 41.82 -0.78 38.32
C SER A 268 40.99 0.49 38.69
N GLU A 269 40.46 0.52 39.94
CA GLU A 269 39.29 1.27 40.37
C GLU A 269 39.47 2.75 40.84
N ALA A 270 40.68 3.32 41.00
CA ALA A 270 40.87 4.51 41.86
C ALA A 270 40.83 5.89 41.17
N GLU A 271 41.09 6.02 39.88
CA GLU A 271 41.12 7.32 39.17
C GLU A 271 39.85 7.60 38.31
N VAL A 272 38.93 6.64 38.25
CA VAL A 272 37.84 6.57 37.28
C VAL A 272 36.59 7.37 37.68
N VAL A 273 36.39 7.69 38.96
CA VAL A 273 35.09 8.20 39.48
C VAL A 273 34.79 9.62 39.00
N ASP A 274 35.76 10.51 38.94
CA ASP A 274 35.54 11.93 38.60
C ASP A 274 35.34 12.11 37.06
N VAL A 275 36.21 11.51 36.27
CA VAL A 275 36.14 11.53 34.80
C VAL A 275 34.87 10.83 34.29
N ARG A 276 34.46 9.76 34.99
CA ARG A 276 33.23 9.02 34.69
C ARG A 276 31.99 9.88 34.87
N THR A 277 31.89 10.63 35.96
CA THR A 277 30.73 11.47 36.26
C THR A 277 30.59 12.61 35.26
N GLU A 278 31.70 13.24 34.88
CA GLU A 278 31.73 14.31 33.89
C GLU A 278 31.38 13.80 32.49
N LEU A 279 31.89 12.61 32.12
CA LEU A 279 31.56 11.95 30.83
C LEU A 279 30.08 11.61 30.73
N LEU A 280 29.49 11.02 31.79
CA LEU A 280 28.07 10.69 31.83
C LEU A 280 27.18 11.93 31.72
N ALA A 281 27.52 13.00 32.47
CA ALA A 281 26.80 14.26 32.40
C ALA A 281 26.89 14.91 31.00
N THR A 282 28.03 14.77 30.33
CA THR A 282 28.22 15.28 28.97
C THR A 282 27.40 14.52 27.95
N ILE A 283 27.41 13.18 27.98
CA ILE A 283 26.61 12.33 27.12
C ILE A 283 25.11 12.63 27.27
N GLU A 284 24.66 12.73 28.52
CA GLU A 284 23.28 13.05 28.85
C GLU A 284 22.87 14.42 28.28
N ARG A 285 23.70 15.44 28.49
CA ARG A 285 23.45 16.80 27.98
C ARG A 285 23.40 16.84 26.45
N GLU A 286 24.36 16.21 25.76
CA GLU A 286 24.41 16.23 24.29
C GLU A 286 23.26 15.42 23.64
N VAL A 287 22.95 14.24 24.18
CA VAL A 287 21.80 13.44 23.69
C VAL A 287 20.49 14.17 23.94
N ASN A 288 20.32 14.83 25.10
CA ASN A 288 19.15 15.65 25.41
C ASN A 288 19.05 16.87 24.48
N ALA A 289 20.14 17.53 24.14
CA ALA A 289 20.14 18.65 23.21
C ALA A 289 19.72 18.22 21.79
N ILE A 290 20.18 17.04 21.34
CA ILE A 290 19.74 16.45 20.07
C ILE A 290 18.25 16.11 20.13
N TYR A 291 17.77 15.57 21.25
CA TYR A 291 16.37 15.25 21.49
C TYR A 291 15.48 16.51 21.51
N GLU A 292 15.84 17.54 22.27
CA GLU A 292 15.05 18.79 22.34
C GLU A 292 14.89 19.43 20.97
N ALA A 293 15.95 19.44 20.16
CA ALA A 293 15.89 19.93 18.79
C ALA A 293 14.94 19.11 17.89
N ALA A 294 14.92 17.79 18.06
CA ALA A 294 14.03 16.90 17.35
C ALA A 294 12.57 17.04 17.83
N ALA A 295 12.36 17.07 19.15
CA ALA A 295 11.04 17.19 19.76
C ALA A 295 10.34 18.51 19.39
N ASP A 296 11.07 19.62 19.38
CA ASP A 296 10.55 20.92 18.93
C ASP A 296 10.16 20.88 17.44
N SER A 297 10.97 20.24 16.63
CA SER A 297 10.69 20.08 15.19
C SER A 297 9.49 19.15 14.94
N VAL A 298 9.38 18.04 15.67
CA VAL A 298 8.24 17.11 15.58
C VAL A 298 6.95 17.79 16.05
N SER A 299 6.99 18.56 17.13
CA SER A 299 5.80 19.27 17.66
C SER A 299 5.24 20.32 16.69
N ARG A 300 6.10 20.93 15.88
CA ARG A 300 5.73 21.93 14.86
C ARG A 300 5.40 21.34 13.50
N ALA A 301 5.60 20.04 13.32
CA ALA A 301 5.43 19.40 12.03
C ALA A 301 3.94 19.44 11.57
N PRO A 302 3.63 20.00 10.38
CA PRO A 302 2.26 20.12 9.90
C PRO A 302 1.66 18.77 9.50
N TYR A 303 2.49 17.77 9.19
CA TYR A 303 2.10 16.44 8.73
C TYR A 303 3.00 15.35 9.32
N ARG A 304 2.49 14.11 9.42
CA ARG A 304 3.25 12.95 9.91
C ARG A 304 4.54 12.68 9.11
N GLU A 305 4.51 12.88 7.79
CA GLU A 305 5.70 12.72 6.94
C GLU A 305 6.84 13.68 7.33
N PHE A 306 6.48 14.89 7.80
CA PHE A 306 7.44 15.85 8.32
C PHE A 306 7.99 15.41 9.69
N ALA A 307 7.14 14.88 10.55
CA ALA A 307 7.55 14.31 11.84
C ALA A 307 8.48 13.11 11.63
N ASP A 308 8.14 12.19 10.72
CA ASP A 308 8.97 11.01 10.39
C ASP A 308 10.34 11.42 9.82
N ASN A 309 10.41 12.50 9.04
CA ASN A 309 11.68 13.05 8.54
C ASN A 309 12.55 13.62 9.66
N HIS A 310 11.96 14.30 10.65
CA HIS A 310 12.70 14.81 11.81
C HIS A 310 13.17 13.69 12.73
N ILE A 311 12.39 12.64 12.92
CA ILE A 311 12.80 11.43 13.65
C ILE A 311 13.97 10.73 12.93
N ASN A 312 13.95 10.66 11.62
CA ASN A 312 15.08 10.13 10.83
C ASN A 312 16.33 11.00 10.98
N HIS A 313 16.18 12.33 10.98
CA HIS A 313 17.28 13.27 11.18
C HIS A 313 17.86 13.16 12.59
N PHE A 314 17.01 12.96 13.59
CA PHE A 314 17.40 12.67 14.97
C PHE A 314 18.27 11.41 15.04
N SER A 315 17.84 10.32 14.43
CA SER A 315 18.61 9.06 14.40
C SER A 315 19.99 9.22 13.73
N LEU A 316 20.07 10.02 12.66
CA LEU A 316 21.34 10.31 11.98
C LEU A 316 22.28 11.14 12.85
N ARG A 317 21.79 12.14 13.57
CA ARG A 317 22.59 12.96 14.48
C ARG A 317 23.10 12.15 15.68
N LEU A 318 22.27 11.25 16.22
CA LEU A 318 22.69 10.34 17.27
C LEU A 318 23.79 9.39 16.80
N ALA A 319 23.66 8.82 15.61
CA ALA A 319 24.70 7.95 15.03
C ALA A 319 26.00 8.73 14.78
N ALA A 320 25.93 9.97 14.32
CA ALA A 320 27.10 10.82 14.14
C ALA A 320 27.79 11.10 15.47
N TYR A 321 27.06 11.48 16.52
CA TYR A 321 27.60 11.71 17.86
C TYR A 321 28.26 10.45 18.42
N MET A 322 27.66 9.29 18.28
CA MET A 322 28.25 8.03 18.71
C MET A 322 29.57 7.75 18.01
N ASN A 323 29.64 7.92 16.69
CA ASN A 323 30.84 7.66 15.92
C ASN A 323 31.95 8.66 16.14
N GLU A 324 31.61 9.93 16.34
CA GLU A 324 32.59 11.02 16.44
C GLU A 324 33.15 11.15 17.86
N TYR A 325 32.34 10.92 18.89
CA TYR A 325 32.74 11.21 20.27
C TYR A 325 32.83 9.98 21.17
N ILE A 326 31.91 9.01 21.04
CA ILE A 326 31.85 7.87 21.97
C ILE A 326 32.80 6.75 21.54
N ILE A 327 32.80 6.38 20.26
CA ILE A 327 33.65 5.29 19.75
C ILE A 327 35.14 5.69 19.76
N THR A 328 35.45 6.99 19.76
CA THR A 328 36.83 7.50 19.78
C THR A 328 37.47 7.54 21.18
N ILE A 329 36.73 7.20 22.25
CA ILE A 329 37.28 7.11 23.58
C ILE A 329 38.28 5.93 23.64
N GLU A 330 39.55 6.23 23.81
CA GLU A 330 40.65 5.24 23.82
C GLU A 330 40.63 4.32 25.06
N ASP A 331 40.14 4.84 26.19
CA ASP A 331 40.01 4.05 27.40
C ASP A 331 38.81 3.10 27.31
N ALA A 332 39.08 1.83 27.41
CA ALA A 332 38.14 0.78 27.16
C ALA A 332 36.98 0.71 28.16
N GLU A 333 37.27 1.00 29.43
CA GLU A 333 36.27 0.95 30.51
C GLU A 333 35.35 2.18 30.41
N LEU A 334 35.95 3.35 30.21
CA LEU A 334 35.24 4.59 29.99
C LEU A 334 34.38 4.51 28.71
N ASN A 335 34.90 3.92 27.65
CA ASN A 335 34.14 3.69 26.42
C ASN A 335 32.93 2.79 26.67
N ALA A 336 33.07 1.69 27.39
CA ALA A 336 31.96 0.78 27.71
C ALA A 336 30.88 1.48 28.55
N ILE A 337 31.29 2.33 29.51
CA ILE A 337 30.38 3.13 30.34
C ILE A 337 29.66 4.17 29.47
N ALA A 338 30.39 4.87 28.60
CA ALA A 338 29.86 5.87 27.70
C ALA A 338 28.82 5.27 26.72
N VAL A 339 29.14 4.12 26.12
CA VAL A 339 28.21 3.40 25.24
C VAL A 339 26.94 2.98 25.96
N ASN A 340 27.05 2.43 27.20
CA ASN A 340 25.87 2.02 27.96
C ASN A 340 25.00 3.22 28.35
N ALA A 341 25.60 4.32 28.80
CA ALA A 341 24.87 5.54 29.15
C ALA A 341 24.20 6.16 27.92
N TYR A 342 24.89 6.23 26.78
CA TYR A 342 24.37 6.69 25.53
C TYR A 342 23.16 5.87 25.10
N VAL A 343 23.28 4.53 25.10
CA VAL A 343 22.19 3.63 24.70
C VAL A 343 20.97 3.80 25.61
N LEU A 344 21.18 3.90 26.92
CA LEU A 344 20.11 4.09 27.89
C LEU A 344 19.38 5.42 27.65
N GLN A 345 20.12 6.49 27.42
CA GLN A 345 19.55 7.83 27.20
C GLN A 345 18.84 7.92 25.84
N VAL A 346 19.43 7.34 24.80
CA VAL A 346 18.79 7.26 23.45
C VAL A 346 17.48 6.51 23.53
N ASN A 347 17.40 5.38 24.23
CA ASN A 347 16.17 4.63 24.38
C ASN A 347 15.08 5.47 25.05
N ARG A 348 15.38 6.19 26.14
CA ARG A 348 14.43 7.09 26.79
C ARG A 348 13.92 8.20 25.84
N CYS A 349 14.85 8.83 25.12
CA CYS A 349 14.50 9.86 24.14
C CYS A 349 13.64 9.31 22.99
N CYS A 350 13.92 8.11 22.50
CA CYS A 350 13.14 7.45 21.46
C CYS A 350 11.73 7.10 21.93
N GLU A 351 11.58 6.55 23.14
CA GLU A 351 10.27 6.28 23.74
C GLU A 351 9.43 7.56 23.83
N SER A 352 10.00 8.64 24.37
CA SER A 352 9.32 9.94 24.50
C SER A 352 8.95 10.56 23.14
N LEU A 353 9.81 10.44 22.11
CA LEU A 353 9.50 10.90 20.75
C LEU A 353 8.38 10.09 20.09
N MET A 354 8.37 8.77 20.31
CA MET A 354 7.33 7.90 19.80
C MET A 354 5.97 8.17 20.46
N GLU A 355 5.96 8.40 21.78
CA GLU A 355 4.76 8.81 22.52
C GLU A 355 4.25 10.17 22.03
N ALA A 356 5.13 11.15 21.85
CA ALA A 356 4.79 12.47 21.33
C ALA A 356 4.24 12.39 19.89
N ALA A 357 4.85 11.58 19.02
CA ALA A 357 4.38 11.37 17.65
C ALA A 357 3.02 10.67 17.62
N SER A 358 2.80 9.67 18.49
CA SER A 358 1.53 8.96 18.63
C SER A 358 0.42 9.88 19.16
N LEU A 359 0.76 10.72 20.16
CA LEU A 359 -0.18 11.71 20.71
C LEU A 359 -0.55 12.77 19.67
N LEU A 360 0.40 13.23 18.87
CA LEU A 360 0.17 14.15 17.75
C LEU A 360 -0.79 13.56 16.71
N GLU A 361 -0.66 12.27 16.40
CA GLU A 361 -1.58 11.57 15.50
C GLU A 361 -3.00 11.48 16.09
N SER A 362 -3.08 11.19 17.39
CA SER A 362 -4.35 11.12 18.12
C SER A 362 -5.04 12.49 18.15
N ILE A 363 -4.29 13.57 18.43
CA ILE A 363 -4.80 14.94 18.45
C ILE A 363 -5.29 15.39 17.07
N ARG A 364 -4.59 15.02 15.99
CA ARG A 364 -4.97 15.37 14.62
C ARG A 364 -6.13 14.55 14.06
N SER A 365 -6.32 13.34 14.56
CA SER A 365 -7.45 12.47 14.18
C SER A 365 -8.72 12.76 14.96
N ALA A 366 -8.66 13.51 16.07
CA ALA A 366 -9.80 13.92 16.85
C ALA A 366 -10.32 15.27 16.34
N ASN A 367 -11.66 15.44 16.37
CA ASN A 367 -12.33 16.72 16.07
C ASN A 367 -12.20 17.70 17.26
N PHE A 368 -10.99 18.15 17.52
CA PHE A 368 -10.75 19.15 18.57
C PHE A 368 -10.99 20.57 18.05
N SER A 369 -11.50 21.44 18.92
CA SER A 369 -11.54 22.88 18.71
C SER A 369 -10.12 23.46 18.59
N ALA A 370 -9.99 24.68 18.07
CA ALA A 370 -8.70 25.34 17.96
C ALA A 370 -8.00 25.53 19.32
N GLU A 371 -8.78 25.88 20.38
CA GLU A 371 -8.29 26.07 21.74
C GLU A 371 -7.78 24.76 22.37
N GLU A 372 -8.49 23.64 22.17
CA GLU A 372 -8.05 22.33 22.64
C GLU A 372 -6.77 21.88 21.93
N ARG A 373 -6.65 22.15 20.63
CA ARG A 373 -5.43 21.86 19.85
C ARG A 373 -4.24 22.65 20.38
N ASP A 374 -4.41 23.92 20.68
CA ASP A 374 -3.34 24.77 21.24
C ASP A 374 -2.94 24.32 22.63
N PHE A 375 -3.87 23.88 23.48
CA PHE A 375 -3.61 23.29 24.78
C PHE A 375 -2.77 22.02 24.67
N TYR A 376 -3.12 21.09 23.79
CA TYR A 376 -2.38 19.85 23.59
C TYR A 376 -0.99 20.09 22.96
N ASN A 377 -0.86 21.08 22.07
CA ASN A 377 0.45 21.49 21.53
C ASN A 377 1.35 22.12 22.63
N ALA A 378 0.77 22.84 23.55
CA ALA A 378 1.51 23.36 24.71
C ALA A 378 1.94 22.23 25.66
N LEU A 379 1.07 21.24 25.90
CA LEU A 379 1.36 20.06 26.71
C LEU A 379 2.52 19.24 26.12
N LEU A 380 2.54 19.02 24.80
CA LEU A 380 3.64 18.34 24.09
C LEU A 380 4.98 19.04 24.25
N LYS A 381 4.99 20.39 24.32
CA LYS A 381 6.21 21.17 24.55
C LYS A 381 6.73 21.07 25.99
N THR A 382 5.88 20.70 26.94
CA THR A 382 6.24 20.58 28.34
C THR A 382 6.65 19.16 28.75
N GLN A 383 6.40 18.15 27.92
CA GLN A 383 6.90 16.79 28.16
C GLN A 383 8.40 16.73 27.90
N LYS A 384 9.18 17.22 28.85
CA LYS A 384 10.61 16.95 28.94
C LYS A 384 10.80 15.53 29.46
N PRO A 385 11.80 14.77 28.96
CA PRO A 385 12.17 13.51 29.60
C PRO A 385 12.55 13.81 31.03
N TYR A 386 11.76 13.34 31.97
CA TYR A 386 12.02 13.53 33.40
C TYR A 386 13.19 12.61 33.79
N LEU A 387 14.31 13.18 34.09
CA LEU A 387 15.47 12.50 34.67
C LEU A 387 15.61 12.87 36.13
N PRO A 388 15.16 12.05 37.07
CA PRO A 388 15.77 12.06 38.37
C PRO A 388 16.93 11.05 38.33
N TYR A 389 18.15 11.50 38.13
CA TYR A 389 19.30 10.77 38.62
C TYR A 389 19.44 11.16 40.07
N SER A 390 18.79 10.43 40.98
CA SER A 390 19.20 10.37 42.39
C SER A 390 20.23 9.25 42.46
N GLY A 391 21.48 9.62 42.56
CA GLY A 391 22.53 8.66 42.93
C GLY A 391 22.19 8.00 44.25
N GLU A 392 22.13 6.69 44.28
CA GLU A 392 22.55 5.75 45.32
C GLU A 392 23.27 4.58 44.66
#